data_cf2163014e9c3dddfd9d4a4115d88f12
#
_entry.id   cf2163014e9c3dddfd9d4a4115d88f12
#
_cell.length_a   1.000
_cell.length_b   1.000
_cell.length_c   1.000
_cell.angle_alpha   90.00
_cell.angle_beta   90.00
_cell.angle_gamma   90.00
#
_symmetry.space_group_name_H-M   'P 1'
#
loop_
_entity.id
_entity.type
_entity.pdbx_description
1 polymer ?
#
loop_
_entity_poly.entity_id
_entity_poly.type
_entity_poly.pdbx_seq_one_letter_code
_entity_poly.pdbx_strand_id
1 'polypeptide(L)'
;MNPVRSALVINPAEFNWSSYQINASGKPSALCKPHAEYLKLGQTRAECAENYKLKCKSGLDEKRLEEIRKSINKGLAFGDEEFKIEVEEMTGCSQRALKSGRPVGWRKEK
;
A
#
# COMPACT_ATOMS: atom_id res chain seq x y z
N MET A 1 -7.30 -2.22 -5.15
CA MET A 1 -8.39 -1.60 -5.98
C MET A 1 -7.89 -1.08 -7.34
N ASN A 2 -6.68 -1.47 -7.74
CA ASN A 2 -6.14 -1.04 -9.03
C ASN A 2 -7.04 -1.36 -10.25
N PRO A 3 -7.63 -2.58 -10.36
CA PRO A 3 -8.50 -2.87 -11.50
C PRO A 3 -9.72 -1.95 -11.61
N VAL A 4 -10.24 -1.48 -10.48
CA VAL A 4 -11.37 -0.54 -10.47
C VAL A 4 -10.90 0.85 -10.87
N ARG A 5 -9.77 1.33 -10.32
CA ARG A 5 -9.21 2.65 -10.65
C ARG A 5 -8.82 2.77 -12.12
N SER A 6 -8.34 1.67 -12.71
CA SER A 6 -7.96 1.65 -14.13
C SER A 6 -9.13 1.34 -15.06
N ALA A 7 -10.35 1.27 -14.52
CA ALA A 7 -11.59 1.04 -15.27
C ALA A 7 -11.66 -0.32 -16.00
N LEU A 8 -10.89 -1.30 -15.55
CA LEU A 8 -10.98 -2.66 -16.09
C LEU A 8 -12.25 -3.37 -15.64
N VAL A 9 -12.68 -3.10 -14.39
CA VAL A 9 -13.89 -3.65 -13.81
C VAL A 9 -14.58 -2.56 -12.98
N ILE A 10 -15.87 -2.71 -12.75
CA ILE A 10 -16.65 -1.83 -11.88
C ILE A 10 -16.55 -2.30 -10.44
N ASN A 11 -16.70 -3.60 -10.23
CA ASN A 11 -16.64 -4.22 -8.91
C ASN A 11 -15.34 -5.04 -8.83
N PRO A 12 -14.55 -4.91 -7.77
CA PRO A 12 -13.29 -5.66 -7.66
C PRO A 12 -13.49 -7.19 -7.67
N ALA A 13 -14.66 -7.68 -7.29
CA ALA A 13 -14.98 -9.11 -7.34
C ALA A 13 -15.03 -9.66 -8.77
N GLU A 14 -15.21 -8.82 -9.77
CA GLU A 14 -15.22 -9.22 -11.17
C GLU A 14 -13.83 -9.51 -11.73
N PHE A 15 -12.78 -9.06 -11.06
CA PHE A 15 -11.40 -9.26 -11.51
C PHE A 15 -10.84 -10.53 -10.89
N ASN A 16 -10.54 -11.52 -11.73
CA ASN A 16 -10.11 -12.86 -11.28
C ASN A 16 -8.63 -12.96 -10.90
N TRP A 17 -7.83 -11.98 -11.29
CA TRP A 17 -6.37 -12.03 -11.14
C TRP A 17 -5.88 -11.25 -9.92
N SER A 18 -6.65 -11.26 -8.85
CA SER A 18 -6.28 -10.65 -7.58
C SER A 18 -6.75 -11.50 -6.41
N SER A 19 -6.26 -11.18 -5.22
CA SER A 19 -6.66 -11.88 -4.00
C SER A 19 -8.00 -11.40 -3.42
N TYR A 20 -8.66 -10.44 -4.07
CA TYR A 20 -9.90 -9.86 -3.55
C TYR A 20 -11.00 -10.91 -3.32
N GLN A 21 -11.23 -11.79 -4.31
CA GLN A 21 -12.25 -12.83 -4.18
C GLN A 21 -11.97 -13.77 -3.00
N ILE A 22 -10.70 -14.02 -2.72
CA ILE A 22 -10.28 -14.87 -1.61
C ILE A 22 -10.52 -14.16 -0.28
N ASN A 23 -10.08 -12.92 -0.16
CA ASN A 23 -10.11 -12.16 1.09
C ASN A 23 -11.48 -11.58 1.42
N ALA A 24 -12.25 -11.16 0.42
CA ALA A 24 -13.55 -10.52 0.63
C ALA A 24 -14.72 -11.50 0.52
N SER A 25 -14.63 -12.50 -0.36
CA SER A 25 -15.71 -13.45 -0.61
C SER A 25 -15.47 -14.83 0.00
N GLY A 26 -14.31 -15.05 0.60
CA GLY A 26 -13.98 -16.32 1.24
C GLY A 26 -13.72 -17.45 0.29
N LYS A 27 -13.41 -17.17 -0.97
CA LYS A 27 -13.12 -18.18 -1.98
C LYS A 27 -11.86 -18.97 -1.57
N PRO A 28 -11.92 -20.33 -1.54
CA PRO A 28 -10.72 -21.11 -1.20
C PRO A 28 -9.63 -20.98 -2.26
N SER A 29 -8.37 -20.93 -1.80
CA SER A 29 -7.22 -20.88 -2.69
C SER A 29 -6.01 -21.56 -2.06
N ALA A 30 -5.33 -22.36 -2.83
CA ALA A 30 -4.06 -22.95 -2.43
C ALA A 30 -2.87 -22.01 -2.64
N LEU A 31 -3.05 -20.96 -3.45
CA LEU A 31 -1.98 -20.00 -3.77
C LEU A 31 -1.82 -18.89 -2.74
N CYS A 32 -2.90 -18.49 -2.09
CA CYS A 32 -2.90 -17.36 -1.18
C CYS A 32 -3.07 -17.82 0.26
N LYS A 33 -2.19 -17.34 1.13
CA LYS A 33 -2.30 -17.54 2.57
C LYS A 33 -2.72 -16.22 3.23
N PRO A 34 -3.60 -16.25 4.25
CA PRO A 34 -3.98 -15.02 4.93
C PRO A 34 -2.78 -14.40 5.64
N HIS A 35 -2.61 -13.10 5.48
CA HIS A 35 -1.61 -12.34 6.22
C HIS A 35 -2.10 -12.11 7.65
N ALA A 36 -1.15 -11.95 8.59
CA ALA A 36 -1.49 -11.70 9.99
C ALA A 36 -2.39 -10.48 10.17
N GLU A 37 -2.16 -9.41 9.42
CA GLU A 37 -3.00 -8.20 9.48
C GLU A 37 -4.43 -8.46 8.99
N TYR A 38 -4.61 -9.35 8.02
CA TYR A 38 -5.94 -9.77 7.58
C TYR A 38 -6.67 -10.52 8.69
N LEU A 39 -5.97 -11.42 9.37
CA LEU A 39 -6.55 -12.22 10.45
C LEU A 39 -6.96 -11.37 11.67
N LYS A 40 -6.38 -10.20 11.84
CA LYS A 40 -6.75 -9.26 12.90
C LYS A 40 -8.06 -8.52 12.62
N LEU A 41 -8.62 -8.63 11.42
CA LEU A 41 -9.85 -7.94 11.06
C LEU A 41 -11.10 -8.51 11.72
N GLY A 42 -11.04 -9.74 12.22
CA GLY A 42 -12.15 -10.36 12.92
C GLY A 42 -11.73 -11.63 13.63
N GLN A 43 -12.65 -12.20 14.40
CA GLN A 43 -12.40 -13.42 15.15
C GLN A 43 -12.63 -14.68 14.31
N THR A 44 -13.46 -14.58 13.27
CA THR A 44 -13.75 -15.68 12.36
C THR A 44 -13.36 -15.29 10.95
N ARG A 45 -13.21 -16.27 10.08
CA ARG A 45 -12.92 -16.04 8.66
C ARG A 45 -14.01 -15.20 8.00
N ALA A 46 -15.27 -15.45 8.34
CA ALA A 46 -16.40 -14.67 7.81
C ALA A 46 -16.33 -13.20 8.23
N GLU A 47 -15.98 -12.92 9.48
CA GLU A 47 -15.80 -11.54 9.96
C GLU A 47 -14.64 -10.85 9.27
N CYS A 48 -13.53 -11.55 9.09
CA CYS A 48 -12.37 -11.03 8.37
C CYS A 48 -12.75 -10.64 6.94
N ALA A 49 -13.48 -11.49 6.24
CA ALA A 49 -13.92 -11.25 4.88
C ALA A 49 -14.85 -10.04 4.78
N GLU A 50 -15.80 -9.94 5.69
CA GLU A 50 -16.75 -8.82 5.73
C GLU A 50 -16.04 -7.49 6.01
N ASN A 51 -15.16 -7.46 7.01
CA ASN A 51 -14.42 -6.27 7.37
C ASN A 51 -13.42 -5.87 6.27
N TYR A 52 -12.82 -6.83 5.59
CA TYR A 52 -11.96 -6.58 4.45
C TYR A 52 -12.74 -5.92 3.30
N LYS A 53 -13.92 -6.44 3.01
CA LYS A 53 -14.82 -5.89 1.99
C LYS A 53 -15.18 -4.44 2.29
N LEU A 54 -15.49 -4.13 3.55
CA LEU A 54 -15.81 -2.77 3.98
C LEU A 54 -14.60 -1.82 3.80
N LYS A 55 -13.41 -2.26 4.14
CA LYS A 55 -12.19 -1.47 3.92
C LYS A 55 -11.95 -1.17 2.45
N CYS A 56 -12.12 -2.15 1.59
CA CYS A 56 -11.97 -1.95 0.14
C CYS A 56 -13.01 -1.01 -0.41
N LYS A 57 -14.24 -1.07 0.12
CA LYS A 57 -15.34 -0.24 -0.33
C LYS A 57 -15.14 1.24 0.02
N SER A 58 -14.57 1.52 1.20
CA SER A 58 -14.26 2.89 1.61
C SER A 58 -13.10 3.48 0.81
N GLY A 59 -12.17 2.63 0.37
CA GLY A 59 -11.04 3.04 -0.48
C GLY A 59 -10.06 3.98 0.20
N LEU A 60 -9.20 4.57 -0.60
CA LEU A 60 -8.25 5.60 -0.19
C LEU A 60 -8.63 6.92 -0.87
N ASP A 61 -8.45 8.04 -0.17
CA ASP A 61 -8.66 9.34 -0.77
C ASP A 61 -7.51 9.71 -1.72
N GLU A 62 -7.71 10.72 -2.56
CA GLU A 62 -6.73 11.15 -3.54
C GLU A 62 -5.43 11.63 -2.91
N LYS A 63 -5.51 12.31 -1.78
CA LYS A 63 -4.34 12.80 -1.05
C LYS A 63 -3.47 11.64 -0.57
N ARG A 64 -4.09 10.62 -0.02
CA ARG A 64 -3.38 9.43 0.46
C ARG A 64 -2.73 8.67 -0.68
N LEU A 65 -3.43 8.51 -1.79
CA LEU A 65 -2.90 7.87 -2.99
C LEU A 65 -1.68 8.63 -3.54
N GLU A 66 -1.73 9.95 -3.56
CA GLU A 66 -0.60 10.77 -3.99
C GLU A 66 0.61 10.61 -3.09
N GLU A 67 0.41 10.59 -1.78
CA GLU A 67 1.49 10.37 -0.81
C GLU A 67 2.17 9.03 -1.02
N ILE A 68 1.38 7.97 -1.23
CA ILE A 68 1.90 6.63 -1.51
C ILE A 68 2.71 6.64 -2.81
N ARG A 69 2.17 7.23 -3.87
CA ARG A 69 2.86 7.30 -5.17
C ARG A 69 4.18 8.04 -5.08
N LYS A 70 4.20 9.16 -4.38
CA LYS A 70 5.42 9.95 -4.17
C LYS A 70 6.47 9.15 -3.42
N SER A 71 6.09 8.45 -2.36
CA SER A 71 7.01 7.62 -1.59
C SER A 71 7.60 6.50 -2.43
N ILE A 72 6.78 5.81 -3.21
CA ILE A 72 7.21 4.73 -4.08
C ILE A 72 8.17 5.26 -5.15
N ASN A 73 7.82 6.36 -5.81
CA ASN A 73 8.62 6.91 -6.89
C ASN A 73 10.00 7.41 -6.42
N LYS A 74 10.08 7.85 -5.19
CA LYS A 74 11.35 8.29 -4.58
C LYS A 74 12.10 7.17 -3.86
N GLY A 75 11.53 5.98 -3.79
CA GLY A 75 12.14 4.87 -3.08
C GLY A 75 12.16 5.05 -1.57
N LEU A 76 11.19 5.77 -1.02
CA LEU A 76 11.12 6.06 0.41
C LEU A 76 10.07 5.17 1.08
N ALA A 77 10.26 4.97 2.39
CA ALA A 77 9.26 4.27 3.19
C ALA A 77 8.01 5.13 3.35
N PHE A 78 6.84 4.50 3.31
CA PHE A 78 5.56 5.13 3.59
C PHE A 78 5.07 4.70 4.97
N GLY A 79 4.84 5.68 5.83
CA GLY A 79 4.40 5.43 7.19
C GLY A 79 4.54 6.68 8.05
N ASP A 80 4.34 6.53 9.35
CA ASP A 80 4.52 7.62 10.29
C ASP A 80 6.02 7.89 10.57
N GLU A 81 6.31 8.91 11.36
CA GLU A 81 7.68 9.27 11.69
C GLU A 81 8.42 8.16 12.43
N GLU A 82 7.75 7.46 13.35
CA GLU A 82 8.35 6.36 14.08
C GLU A 82 8.78 5.23 13.15
N PHE A 83 7.91 4.87 12.22
CA PHE A 83 8.21 3.84 11.22
C PHE A 83 9.39 4.24 10.34
N LYS A 84 9.44 5.50 9.90
CA LYS A 84 10.54 6.01 9.08
C LYS A 84 11.87 5.97 9.83
N ILE A 85 11.86 6.32 11.11
CA ILE A 85 13.05 6.25 11.96
C ILE A 85 13.54 4.81 12.09
N GLU A 86 12.63 3.86 12.33
CA GLU A 86 12.97 2.45 12.38
C GLU A 86 13.63 1.96 11.09
N VAL A 87 13.07 2.33 9.95
CA VAL A 87 13.63 1.94 8.64
C VAL A 87 15.00 2.56 8.44
N GLU A 88 15.20 3.82 8.80
CA GLU A 88 16.50 4.48 8.71
C GLU A 88 17.56 3.79 9.57
N GLU A 89 17.19 3.38 10.79
CA GLU A 89 18.09 2.65 11.68
C GLU A 89 18.45 1.27 11.14
N MET A 90 17.49 0.57 10.55
CA MET A 90 17.72 -0.76 10.02
C MET A 90 18.50 -0.78 8.73
N THR A 91 18.32 0.21 7.87
CA THR A 91 18.92 0.23 6.53
C THR A 91 20.10 1.19 6.40
N GLY A 92 20.23 2.15 7.30
CA GLY A 92 21.23 3.20 7.20
C GLY A 92 20.94 4.22 6.11
N CYS A 93 19.75 4.18 5.48
CA CYS A 93 19.35 5.08 4.41
C CYS A 93 18.26 6.03 4.91
N SER A 94 18.41 7.32 4.61
CA SER A 94 17.38 8.30 4.96
C SER A 94 16.06 8.01 4.24
N GLN A 95 14.95 8.07 4.98
CA GLN A 95 13.60 7.88 4.45
C GLN A 95 12.87 9.21 4.29
N ARG A 96 13.57 10.32 4.37
CA ARG A 96 12.99 11.65 4.19
C ARG A 96 13.30 12.15 2.79
N ALA A 97 12.30 12.81 2.18
CA ALA A 97 12.49 13.38 0.85
C ALA A 97 13.54 14.49 0.89
N LEU A 98 14.51 14.38 0.00
CA LEU A 98 15.54 15.39 -0.17
C LEU A 98 15.12 16.37 -1.25
N LYS A 99 15.69 17.58 -1.18
CA LYS A 99 15.46 18.60 -2.20
C LYS A 99 15.92 18.08 -3.56
N SER A 100 15.07 18.23 -4.56
CA SER A 100 15.36 17.80 -5.93
C SER A 100 16.42 18.68 -6.57
N GLY A 101 17.22 18.08 -7.45
CA GLY A 101 18.20 18.79 -8.25
C GLY A 101 19.61 18.73 -7.68
N ARG A 102 20.50 19.45 -8.33
CA ARG A 102 21.90 19.49 -7.96
C ARG A 102 22.08 20.29 -6.66
N PRO A 103 22.90 19.82 -5.71
CA PRO A 103 23.15 20.58 -4.50
C PRO A 103 23.71 21.98 -4.79
N VAL A 104 23.31 22.95 -3.97
CA VAL A 104 23.77 24.32 -4.08
C VAL A 104 25.30 24.34 -3.87
N GLY A 105 26.03 25.04 -4.75
CA GLY A 105 27.49 25.12 -4.67
C GLY A 105 28.21 23.92 -5.24
N TRP A 106 27.48 22.92 -5.77
CA TRP A 106 28.09 21.73 -6.39
C TRP A 106 28.96 22.08 -7.58
N ARG A 107 28.48 23.01 -8.41
CA ARG A 107 29.24 23.44 -9.59
C ARG A 107 30.36 24.36 -9.16
N LYS A 108 31.58 23.95 -9.40
CA LYS A 108 32.74 24.76 -9.10
C LYS A 108 32.86 25.91 -10.07
N GLU A 109 33.38 26.97 -9.58
CA GLU A 109 33.77 28.10 -10.42
C GLU A 109 34.89 27.68 -11.36
N LYS A 110 34.75 28.07 -12.56
CA LYS A 110 35.76 27.78 -13.56
C LYS A 110 36.94 28.74 -13.42
#